data_3f5a4ffd2107fbb025d48e081914d24a
#
_entry.id   3f5a4ffd2107fbb025d48e081914d24a
#
_cell.length_a   1.000
_cell.length_b   1.000
_cell.length_c   1.000
_cell.angle_alpha   90.00
_cell.angle_beta   90.00
_cell.angle_gamma   90.00
#
_symmetry.space_group_name_H-M   'P 1'
#
loop_
_entity.id
_entity.type
_entity.pdbx_description
1 polymer ?
#
loop_
_entity_poly.entity_id
_entity_poly.type
_entity_poly.pdbx_seq_one_letter_code
_entity_poly.pdbx_strand_id
1 'polypeptide(L)'
;RAGDLGEKAKREVARFAFKHPFAQSMVSLIRAMVPYQDGDVAEQKNKYQDPVENSKAIKSLSYFLGAEITGICEIPEYAWFSHYMDGEELVPYHRYAVVMLIDQGYETMEGASGDDFISGAQSMRAYMRGAQIAGIMGEMLRSFGLSSRSQTNADSDVLHTPVTLLAGLGELSRIGEVILNPFIGPRLKTVVLTTDMPLEVDKAVDFGLQKFCSSCLKCARECPCDSISWGKKIMFNGYEMWKPD
;
A
#
# COMPACT_ATOMS: atom_id res chain seq x y z
N ARG A 1 -21.37 1.07 2.30
CA ARG A 1 -22.72 0.53 2.00
C ARG A 1 -22.63 -0.86 1.38
N ALA A 2 -22.10 -1.84 2.12
CA ALA A 2 -22.12 -3.25 1.70
C ALA A 2 -23.49 -3.93 1.99
N GLY A 3 -24.52 -3.16 2.35
CA GLY A 3 -25.77 -3.70 2.88
C GLY A 3 -26.76 -4.24 1.85
N ASP A 4 -26.60 -3.93 0.57
CA ASP A 4 -27.67 -4.16 -0.40
C ASP A 4 -27.25 -4.82 -1.72
N LEU A 5 -26.17 -5.57 -1.67
CA LEU A 5 -25.83 -6.46 -2.77
C LEU A 5 -26.83 -7.61 -2.78
N GLY A 6 -27.60 -7.76 -3.87
CA GLY A 6 -28.49 -8.89 -4.07
C GLY A 6 -27.80 -10.24 -3.90
N GLU A 7 -28.54 -11.30 -3.64
CA GLU A 7 -28.02 -12.65 -3.36
C GLU A 7 -27.08 -13.18 -4.47
N LYS A 8 -27.28 -12.76 -5.72
CA LYS A 8 -26.40 -13.13 -6.84
C LYS A 8 -25.04 -12.45 -6.69
N ALA A 9 -25.02 -11.15 -6.42
CA ALA A 9 -23.78 -10.39 -6.20
C ALA A 9 -23.05 -10.87 -4.93
N LYS A 10 -23.78 -11.20 -3.85
CA LYS A 10 -23.18 -11.81 -2.65
C LYS A 10 -22.52 -13.16 -2.93
N ARG A 11 -23.11 -13.98 -3.80
CA ARG A 11 -22.53 -15.27 -4.22
C ARG A 11 -21.32 -15.07 -5.12
N GLU A 12 -21.33 -14.09 -6.02
CA GLU A 12 -20.22 -13.75 -6.89
C GLU A 12 -19.07 -13.17 -6.09
N VAL A 13 -19.28 -12.17 -5.23
CA VAL A 13 -18.28 -11.68 -4.28
C VAL A 13 -17.69 -12.81 -3.42
N ALA A 14 -18.49 -13.84 -3.11
CA ALA A 14 -18.02 -15.00 -2.37
C ALA A 14 -17.11 -15.95 -3.19
N ARG A 15 -17.14 -15.88 -4.53
CA ARG A 15 -16.22 -16.62 -5.41
C ARG A 15 -14.86 -15.99 -5.48
N PHE A 16 -14.79 -14.65 -5.35
CA PHE A 16 -13.52 -13.93 -5.46
C PHE A 16 -12.58 -14.20 -4.27
N ALA A 17 -11.35 -14.30 -4.61
CA ALA A 17 -10.13 -14.11 -3.88
C ALA A 17 -10.05 -14.73 -2.47
N PHE A 18 -10.96 -14.35 -1.59
CA PHE A 18 -10.85 -14.69 -0.19
C PHE A 18 -11.34 -16.10 0.17
N LYS A 19 -12.10 -16.76 -0.71
CA LYS A 19 -12.64 -18.10 -0.41
C LYS A 19 -11.89 -19.24 -1.09
N HIS A 20 -11.03 -18.97 -2.09
CA HIS A 20 -10.25 -20.04 -2.69
C HIS A 20 -9.16 -20.52 -1.72
N PRO A 21 -9.00 -21.83 -1.46
CA PRO A 21 -8.03 -22.35 -0.50
C PRO A 21 -6.61 -21.84 -0.68
N PHE A 22 -6.18 -21.63 -1.92
CA PHE A 22 -4.85 -21.10 -2.25
C PHE A 22 -4.68 -19.65 -1.75
N ALA A 23 -5.66 -18.77 -1.98
CA ALA A 23 -5.64 -17.41 -1.45
C ALA A 23 -5.73 -17.39 0.08
N GLN A 24 -6.60 -18.26 0.66
CA GLN A 24 -6.77 -18.38 2.11
C GLN A 24 -5.50 -18.83 2.82
N SER A 25 -4.71 -19.70 2.22
CA SER A 25 -3.42 -20.12 2.78
C SER A 25 -2.45 -18.93 2.93
N MET A 26 -2.43 -18.03 1.94
CA MET A 26 -1.63 -16.79 2.01
C MET A 26 -2.19 -15.81 3.03
N VAL A 27 -3.50 -15.63 3.10
CA VAL A 27 -4.17 -14.79 4.12
C VAL A 27 -3.84 -15.29 5.53
N SER A 28 -3.86 -16.61 5.75
CA SER A 28 -3.50 -17.21 7.04
C SER A 28 -2.06 -16.88 7.43
N LEU A 29 -1.12 -16.95 6.48
CA LEU A 29 0.27 -16.58 6.72
C LEU A 29 0.44 -15.08 6.98
N ILE A 30 -0.25 -14.22 6.21
CA ILE A 30 -0.22 -12.76 6.44
C ILE A 30 -0.70 -12.45 7.87
N ARG A 31 -1.79 -13.06 8.32
CA ARG A 31 -2.29 -12.88 9.69
C ARG A 31 -1.33 -13.40 10.76
N ALA A 32 -0.66 -14.51 10.50
CA ALA A 32 0.36 -15.04 11.41
C ALA A 32 1.59 -14.12 11.53
N MET A 33 1.81 -13.23 10.56
CA MET A 33 2.89 -12.24 10.61
C MET A 33 2.51 -10.94 11.35
N VAL A 34 1.24 -10.72 11.71
CA VAL A 34 0.81 -9.51 12.44
C VAL A 34 1.61 -9.30 13.74
N PRO A 35 1.88 -10.31 14.59
CA PRO A 35 2.69 -10.12 15.79
C PRO A 35 4.15 -9.65 15.53
N TYR A 36 4.65 -9.80 14.31
CA TYR A 36 5.98 -9.32 13.91
C TYR A 36 5.99 -7.86 13.41
N GLN A 37 4.81 -7.24 13.31
CA GLN A 37 4.71 -5.86 12.85
C GLN A 37 5.29 -4.88 13.86
N ASP A 38 5.21 -5.21 15.13
CA ASP A 38 5.69 -4.42 16.25
C ASP A 38 6.55 -5.28 17.17
N GLY A 39 7.19 -4.67 18.20
CA GLY A 39 7.98 -5.38 19.18
C GLY A 39 8.90 -4.46 19.99
N ASP A 40 9.59 -5.05 20.93
CA ASP A 40 10.53 -4.35 21.80
C ASP A 40 11.67 -3.70 21.00
N VAL A 41 12.05 -2.50 21.40
CA VAL A 41 13.17 -1.75 20.83
C VAL A 41 14.39 -1.92 21.72
N ALA A 42 15.48 -2.45 21.16
CA ALA A 42 16.71 -2.64 21.87
C ALA A 42 17.37 -1.30 22.28
N GLU A 43 18.28 -1.32 23.24
CA GLU A 43 19.08 -0.15 23.56
C GLU A 43 19.92 0.28 22.36
N GLN A 44 19.78 1.55 21.96
CA GLN A 44 20.50 2.08 20.81
C GLN A 44 22.00 2.22 21.08
N LYS A 45 22.80 1.41 20.41
CA LYS A 45 24.27 1.42 20.54
C LYS A 45 24.97 2.36 19.57
N ASN A 46 24.35 2.60 18.40
CA ASN A 46 24.92 3.43 17.32
C ASN A 46 24.05 4.66 17.07
N LYS A 47 24.67 5.76 16.65
CA LYS A 47 23.97 6.98 16.27
C LYS A 47 23.79 6.99 14.75
N TYR A 48 22.62 6.67 14.27
CA TYR A 48 22.24 6.78 12.86
C TYR A 48 21.84 8.22 12.55
N GLN A 49 22.84 9.11 12.39
CA GLN A 49 22.61 10.55 12.32
C GLN A 49 22.56 11.09 10.88
N ASP A 50 23.07 10.34 9.89
CA ASP A 50 23.10 10.78 8.49
C ASP A 50 21.85 10.30 7.76
N PRO A 51 20.86 11.18 7.47
CA PRO A 51 19.62 10.79 6.79
C PRO A 51 19.86 10.26 5.38
N VAL A 52 20.88 10.77 4.67
CA VAL A 52 21.20 10.37 3.30
C VAL A 52 21.70 8.93 3.26
N GLU A 53 22.68 8.61 4.11
CA GLU A 53 23.23 7.26 4.18
C GLU A 53 22.20 6.25 4.72
N ASN A 54 21.41 6.66 5.70
CA ASN A 54 20.30 5.84 6.21
C ASN A 54 19.29 5.50 5.11
N SER A 55 18.90 6.49 4.30
CA SER A 55 17.94 6.30 3.22
C SER A 55 18.48 5.38 2.13
N LYS A 56 19.76 5.51 1.77
CA LYS A 56 20.43 4.59 0.84
C LYS A 56 20.44 3.16 1.37
N ALA A 57 20.80 2.99 2.63
CA ALA A 57 20.87 1.67 3.28
C ALA A 57 19.49 1.00 3.32
N ILE A 58 18.45 1.73 3.75
CA ILE A 58 17.08 1.23 3.84
C ILE A 58 16.53 0.86 2.46
N LYS A 59 16.73 1.71 1.45
CA LYS A 59 16.32 1.39 0.06
C LYS A 59 17.08 0.17 -0.48
N SER A 60 18.37 0.09 -0.27
CA SER A 60 19.17 -1.08 -0.71
C SER A 60 18.70 -2.37 -0.04
N LEU A 61 18.38 -2.33 1.25
CA LEU A 61 17.85 -3.48 1.97
C LEU A 61 16.47 -3.89 1.44
N SER A 62 15.58 -2.95 1.18
CA SER A 62 14.26 -3.25 0.63
C SER A 62 14.35 -3.92 -0.74
N TYR A 63 15.25 -3.46 -1.62
CA TYR A 63 15.53 -4.10 -2.91
C TYR A 63 16.15 -5.49 -2.76
N PHE A 64 17.09 -5.64 -1.83
CA PHE A 64 17.66 -6.96 -1.53
C PHE A 64 16.60 -7.96 -1.07
N LEU A 65 15.61 -7.50 -0.31
CA LEU A 65 14.50 -8.32 0.17
C LEU A 65 13.40 -8.54 -0.88
N GLY A 66 13.47 -7.86 -2.03
CA GLY A 66 12.59 -8.10 -3.17
C GLY A 66 11.44 -7.09 -3.32
N ALA A 67 11.56 -5.89 -2.77
CA ALA A 67 10.71 -4.77 -3.17
C ALA A 67 11.08 -4.33 -4.59
N GLU A 68 10.10 -4.00 -5.42
CA GLU A 68 10.37 -3.54 -6.78
C GLU A 68 10.74 -2.06 -6.83
N ILE A 69 10.08 -1.22 -6.05
CA ILE A 69 10.36 0.23 -5.97
C ILE A 69 10.15 0.68 -4.53
N THR A 70 11.04 1.53 -4.03
CA THR A 70 10.98 2.06 -2.66
C THR A 70 11.12 3.57 -2.66
N GLY A 71 10.25 4.24 -1.91
CA GLY A 71 10.29 5.67 -1.66
C GLY A 71 10.08 5.98 -0.19
N ILE A 72 10.47 7.18 0.22
CA ILE A 72 10.44 7.64 1.61
C ILE A 72 9.73 8.98 1.69
N CYS A 73 8.84 9.16 2.67
CA CYS A 73 8.22 10.45 2.96
C CYS A 73 8.12 10.70 4.47
N GLU A 74 7.88 11.95 4.86
CA GLU A 74 7.30 12.25 6.16
C GLU A 74 5.82 11.92 6.16
N ILE A 75 5.30 11.47 7.30
CA ILE A 75 3.90 11.07 7.44
C ILE A 75 3.11 12.28 7.97
N PRO A 76 2.28 12.94 7.16
CA PRO A 76 1.43 14.01 7.66
C PRO A 76 0.31 13.45 8.54
N GLU A 77 -0.20 14.26 9.44
CA GLU A 77 -1.24 13.89 10.40
C GLU A 77 -2.47 13.25 9.72
N TYR A 78 -2.90 13.79 8.58
CA TYR A 78 -4.06 13.26 7.83
C TYR A 78 -3.82 11.87 7.19
N ALA A 79 -2.59 11.37 7.17
CA ALA A 79 -2.27 10.04 6.68
C ALA A 79 -2.30 8.97 7.78
N TRP A 80 -2.53 9.34 9.02
CA TRP A 80 -2.81 8.42 10.11
C TRP A 80 -4.31 8.15 10.23
N PHE A 81 -4.68 6.94 10.65
CA PHE A 81 -6.04 6.69 11.08
C PHE A 81 -6.31 7.45 12.38
N SER A 82 -7.54 7.84 12.63
CA SER A 82 -7.93 8.53 13.87
C SER A 82 -8.06 7.59 15.07
N HIS A 83 -8.28 6.30 14.83
CA HIS A 83 -8.47 5.29 15.85
C HIS A 83 -7.86 3.97 15.42
N TYR A 84 -7.42 3.18 16.41
CA TYR A 84 -7.10 1.77 16.23
C TYR A 84 -8.35 0.95 15.92
N MET A 85 -8.18 -0.31 15.54
CA MET A 85 -9.30 -1.20 15.20
C MET A 85 -10.20 -1.53 16.39
N ASP A 86 -9.71 -1.42 17.62
CA ASP A 86 -10.47 -1.58 18.87
C ASP A 86 -11.26 -0.33 19.28
N GLY A 87 -11.07 0.79 18.58
CA GLY A 87 -11.76 2.05 18.79
C GLY A 87 -11.03 3.03 19.72
N GLU A 88 -9.84 2.71 20.20
CA GLU A 88 -8.99 3.66 20.93
C GLU A 88 -8.45 4.73 19.99
N GLU A 89 -8.28 5.97 20.50
CA GLU A 89 -7.72 7.08 19.73
C GLU A 89 -6.26 6.80 19.37
N LEU A 90 -5.91 6.96 18.08
CA LEU A 90 -4.55 6.77 17.59
C LEU A 90 -3.83 8.12 17.55
N VAL A 91 -2.73 8.20 18.29
CA VAL A 91 -1.81 9.34 18.24
C VAL A 91 -0.63 8.98 17.33
N PRO A 92 -0.27 9.81 16.33
CA PRO A 92 0.90 9.60 15.49
C PRO A 92 2.18 9.35 16.32
N TYR A 93 2.90 8.28 16.01
CA TYR A 93 4.04 7.84 16.82
C TYR A 93 5.35 7.71 16.04
N HIS A 94 5.34 7.81 14.72
CA HIS A 94 6.54 7.83 13.88
C HIS A 94 6.52 8.98 12.89
N ARG A 95 7.71 9.49 12.54
CA ARG A 95 7.84 10.61 11.60
C ARG A 95 7.89 10.18 10.14
N TYR A 96 8.57 9.08 9.83
CA TYR A 96 8.86 8.68 8.45
C TYR A 96 8.14 7.40 8.05
N ALA A 97 7.75 7.36 6.76
CA ALA A 97 7.29 6.15 6.08
C ALA A 97 8.27 5.75 4.98
N VAL A 98 8.73 4.52 5.04
CA VAL A 98 9.39 3.81 3.93
C VAL A 98 8.31 3.02 3.21
N VAL A 99 7.97 3.44 2.02
CA VAL A 99 6.89 2.86 1.21
C VAL A 99 7.50 1.98 0.13
N MET A 100 7.04 0.74 0.05
CA MET A 100 7.55 -0.24 -0.90
C MET A 100 6.42 -0.71 -1.81
N LEU A 101 6.68 -0.73 -3.11
CA LEU A 101 5.79 -1.31 -4.12
C LEU A 101 6.18 -2.76 -4.40
N ILE A 102 5.18 -3.62 -4.42
CA ILE A 102 5.31 -5.04 -4.73
C ILE A 102 4.50 -5.33 -6.00
N ASP A 103 5.19 -5.67 -7.09
CA ASP A 103 4.55 -6.00 -8.37
C ASP A 103 3.76 -7.33 -8.24
N GLN A 104 2.53 -7.30 -8.71
CA GLN A 104 1.67 -8.49 -8.77
C GLN A 104 2.03 -9.44 -9.92
N GLY A 105 2.83 -8.96 -10.88
CA GLY A 105 3.25 -9.70 -12.08
C GLY A 105 2.37 -9.40 -13.28
N TYR A 106 3.00 -9.13 -14.43
CA TYR A 106 2.31 -8.77 -15.68
C TYR A 106 1.43 -9.91 -16.18
N GLU A 107 2.00 -11.09 -16.35
CA GLU A 107 1.29 -12.27 -16.92
C GLU A 107 0.11 -12.71 -16.06
N THR A 108 0.25 -12.65 -14.74
CA THR A 108 -0.84 -13.01 -13.83
C THR A 108 -1.97 -11.97 -13.86
N MET A 109 -1.66 -10.69 -14.09
CA MET A 109 -2.69 -9.65 -14.27
C MET A 109 -3.40 -9.79 -15.61
N GLU A 110 -2.68 -10.06 -16.69
CA GLU A 110 -3.27 -10.29 -18.01
C GLU A 110 -4.15 -11.55 -18.02
N GLY A 111 -3.73 -12.62 -17.34
CA GLY A 111 -4.48 -13.87 -17.23
C GLY A 111 -5.66 -13.81 -16.24
N ALA A 112 -5.73 -12.80 -15.40
CA ALA A 112 -6.79 -12.67 -14.41
C ALA A 112 -8.03 -12.02 -15.01
N SER A 113 -8.95 -12.80 -15.54
CA SER A 113 -10.21 -12.32 -16.12
C SER A 113 -11.27 -11.90 -15.08
N GLY A 114 -10.91 -11.87 -13.81
CA GLY A 114 -11.75 -11.41 -12.72
C GLY A 114 -12.63 -12.47 -12.06
N ASP A 115 -12.91 -13.61 -12.69
CA ASP A 115 -13.74 -14.69 -12.13
C ASP A 115 -12.96 -15.98 -11.83
N ASP A 116 -11.65 -15.93 -11.80
CA ASP A 116 -10.82 -17.06 -11.41
C ASP A 116 -10.10 -16.83 -10.07
N PHE A 117 -9.49 -17.90 -9.54
CA PHE A 117 -8.77 -17.82 -8.28
C PHE A 117 -7.46 -17.01 -8.39
N ILE A 118 -6.91 -16.80 -9.58
CA ILE A 118 -5.66 -16.08 -9.83
C ILE A 118 -5.81 -14.61 -9.44
N SER A 119 -6.94 -14.00 -9.77
CA SER A 119 -7.27 -12.61 -9.47
C SER A 119 -7.02 -12.25 -7.99
N GLY A 120 -7.46 -13.08 -7.08
CA GLY A 120 -7.23 -12.87 -5.65
C GLY A 120 -5.88 -13.40 -5.16
N ALA A 121 -5.46 -14.54 -5.66
CA ALA A 121 -4.21 -15.17 -5.25
C ALA A 121 -2.99 -14.29 -5.55
N GLN A 122 -2.95 -13.62 -6.70
CA GLN A 122 -1.87 -12.68 -7.03
C GLN A 122 -1.81 -11.49 -6.09
N SER A 123 -2.97 -10.94 -5.70
CA SER A 123 -3.04 -9.86 -4.71
C SER A 123 -2.52 -10.31 -3.35
N MET A 124 -2.96 -11.49 -2.89
CA MET A 124 -2.50 -12.03 -1.60
C MET A 124 -1.01 -12.38 -1.62
N ARG A 125 -0.48 -12.88 -2.75
CA ARG A 125 0.95 -13.11 -2.93
C ARG A 125 1.77 -11.83 -2.76
N ALA A 126 1.34 -10.73 -3.37
CA ALA A 126 2.03 -9.46 -3.25
C ALA A 126 1.95 -8.89 -1.81
N TYR A 127 0.79 -8.96 -1.16
CA TYR A 127 0.65 -8.56 0.25
C TYR A 127 1.51 -9.41 1.18
N MET A 128 1.55 -10.72 0.98
CA MET A 128 2.38 -11.64 1.77
C MET A 128 3.88 -11.29 1.63
N ARG A 129 4.36 -11.09 0.40
CA ARG A 129 5.74 -10.64 0.14
C ARG A 129 6.03 -9.31 0.84
N GLY A 130 5.13 -8.33 0.71
CA GLY A 130 5.26 -7.04 1.37
C GLY A 130 5.33 -7.17 2.89
N ALA A 131 4.47 -7.96 3.51
CA ALA A 131 4.47 -8.19 4.95
C ALA A 131 5.78 -8.83 5.43
N GLN A 132 6.34 -9.78 4.67
CA GLN A 132 7.65 -10.38 4.97
C GLN A 132 8.77 -9.33 4.93
N ILE A 133 8.84 -8.53 3.86
CA ILE A 133 9.87 -7.51 3.69
C ILE A 133 9.81 -6.49 4.83
N ALA A 134 8.64 -5.90 5.07
CA ALA A 134 8.48 -4.88 6.09
C ALA A 134 8.67 -5.43 7.51
N GLY A 135 8.26 -6.67 7.78
CA GLY A 135 8.47 -7.34 9.06
C GLY A 135 9.96 -7.55 9.35
N ILE A 136 10.73 -8.06 8.38
CA ILE A 136 12.19 -8.24 8.52
C ILE A 136 12.88 -6.90 8.74
N MET A 137 12.56 -5.88 7.95
CA MET A 137 13.15 -4.55 8.09
C MET A 137 12.80 -3.91 9.44
N GLY A 138 11.55 -4.05 9.88
CA GLY A 138 11.10 -3.54 11.18
C GLY A 138 11.85 -4.19 12.34
N GLU A 139 11.94 -5.51 12.36
CA GLU A 139 12.68 -6.24 13.39
C GLU A 139 14.17 -5.86 13.43
N MET A 140 14.78 -5.73 12.25
CA MET A 140 16.18 -5.27 12.17
C MET A 140 16.36 -3.87 12.77
N LEU A 141 15.48 -2.92 12.44
CA LEU A 141 15.57 -1.56 12.99
C LEU A 141 15.38 -1.56 14.52
N ARG A 142 14.41 -2.29 15.05
CA ARG A 142 14.21 -2.44 16.49
C ARG A 142 15.42 -3.06 17.18
N SER A 143 16.05 -4.06 16.56
CA SER A 143 17.30 -4.66 17.05
C SER A 143 18.47 -3.67 17.08
N PHE A 144 18.44 -2.61 16.26
CA PHE A 144 19.40 -1.52 16.29
C PHE A 144 19.02 -0.38 17.26
N GLY A 145 17.92 -0.52 17.98
CA GLY A 145 17.41 0.48 18.90
C GLY A 145 16.62 1.62 18.23
N LEU A 146 16.11 1.38 17.02
CA LEU A 146 15.31 2.34 16.26
C LEU A 146 13.85 1.90 16.24
N SER A 147 12.96 2.74 16.78
CA SER A 147 11.53 2.46 16.76
C SER A 147 11.02 2.30 15.33
N SER A 148 10.27 1.23 15.11
CA SER A 148 9.70 0.94 13.78
C SER A 148 8.52 -0.02 13.87
N ARG A 149 7.54 0.16 12.97
CA ARG A 149 6.38 -0.71 12.84
C ARG A 149 6.07 -0.94 11.36
N SER A 150 5.87 -2.21 11.00
CA SER A 150 5.38 -2.52 9.66
C SER A 150 3.87 -2.33 9.57
N GLN A 151 3.41 -1.71 8.49
CA GLN A 151 2.03 -1.38 8.21
C GLN A 151 1.61 -2.22 7.00
N THR A 152 0.74 -3.19 7.20
CA THR A 152 0.35 -4.16 6.17
C THR A 152 -1.15 -4.10 5.89
N ASN A 153 -1.60 -4.85 4.90
CA ASN A 153 -3.03 -4.99 4.63
C ASN A 153 -3.81 -5.74 5.72
N ALA A 154 -3.14 -6.43 6.63
CA ALA A 154 -3.79 -7.13 7.73
C ALA A 154 -3.99 -6.22 8.94
N ASP A 155 -3.07 -5.30 9.15
CA ASP A 155 -3.12 -4.32 10.23
C ASP A 155 -2.26 -3.12 9.85
N SER A 156 -2.84 -1.91 9.86
CA SER A 156 -2.18 -0.66 9.50
C SER A 156 -2.80 0.51 10.23
N ASP A 157 -1.95 1.38 10.74
CA ASP A 157 -2.31 2.65 11.38
C ASP A 157 -2.19 3.84 10.43
N VAL A 158 -1.67 3.61 9.21
CA VAL A 158 -1.48 4.67 8.21
C VAL A 158 -2.24 4.37 6.91
N LEU A 159 -2.69 5.42 6.25
CA LEU A 159 -3.28 5.37 4.92
C LEU A 159 -2.17 5.21 3.87
N HIS A 160 -2.14 4.09 3.18
CA HIS A 160 -1.09 3.77 2.21
C HIS A 160 -1.09 4.70 1.00
N THR A 161 -2.26 5.09 0.49
CA THR A 161 -2.38 5.94 -0.71
C THR A 161 -1.67 7.29 -0.56
N PRO A 162 -1.94 8.13 0.46
CA PRO A 162 -1.26 9.40 0.59
C PRO A 162 0.25 9.27 0.78
N VAL A 163 0.73 8.34 1.61
CA VAL A 163 2.18 8.17 1.81
C VAL A 163 2.88 7.65 0.55
N THR A 164 2.19 6.86 -0.28
CA THR A 164 2.73 6.41 -1.58
C THR A 164 2.90 7.58 -2.56
N LEU A 165 1.94 8.51 -2.59
CA LEU A 165 2.03 9.72 -3.42
C LEU A 165 3.18 10.63 -2.94
N LEU A 166 3.27 10.86 -1.63
CA LEU A 166 4.30 11.70 -1.03
C LEU A 166 5.71 11.11 -1.18
N ALA A 167 5.82 9.79 -1.14
CA ALA A 167 7.07 9.07 -1.38
C ALA A 167 7.50 9.03 -2.87
N GLY A 168 6.75 9.69 -3.78
CA GLY A 168 7.09 9.79 -5.19
C GLY A 168 6.91 8.51 -5.99
N LEU A 169 6.03 7.62 -5.56
CA LEU A 169 5.88 6.30 -6.17
C LEU A 169 4.77 6.21 -7.22
N GLY A 170 4.10 7.31 -7.51
CA GLY A 170 3.08 7.39 -8.55
C GLY A 170 2.11 8.54 -8.40
N GLU A 171 1.06 8.55 -9.21
CA GLU A 171 -0.03 9.51 -9.18
C GLU A 171 -1.39 8.80 -9.08
N LEU A 172 -2.40 9.50 -8.53
CA LEU A 172 -3.77 9.00 -8.53
C LEU A 172 -4.34 8.94 -9.94
N SER A 173 -4.95 7.82 -10.28
CA SER A 173 -5.60 7.62 -11.57
C SER A 173 -7.08 8.00 -11.56
N ARG A 174 -7.72 7.93 -12.71
CA ARG A 174 -9.18 8.06 -12.83
C ARG A 174 -9.95 6.97 -12.07
N ILE A 175 -9.32 5.86 -11.75
CA ILE A 175 -9.94 4.79 -10.93
C ILE A 175 -10.28 5.29 -9.50
N GLY A 176 -9.72 6.44 -9.12
CA GLY A 176 -9.97 7.07 -7.84
C GLY A 176 -8.88 6.74 -6.83
N GLU A 177 -9.00 5.64 -6.10
CA GLU A 177 -8.07 5.28 -5.03
C GLU A 177 -6.80 4.54 -5.51
N VAL A 178 -6.76 4.16 -6.78
CA VAL A 178 -5.66 3.39 -7.36
C VAL A 178 -4.55 4.30 -7.86
N ILE A 179 -3.36 4.09 -7.33
CA ILE A 179 -2.13 4.75 -7.78
C ILE A 179 -1.62 4.03 -9.03
N LEU A 180 -1.18 4.78 -10.01
CA LEU A 180 -0.39 4.29 -11.13
C LEU A 180 1.06 4.73 -10.96
N ASN A 181 1.95 3.74 -11.04
CA ASN A 181 3.38 3.96 -11.13
C ASN A 181 3.79 4.00 -12.61
N PRO A 182 4.75 4.86 -13.03
CA PRO A 182 5.13 4.99 -14.44
C PRO A 182 5.74 3.73 -15.05
N PHE A 183 6.27 2.80 -14.26
CA PHE A 183 6.95 1.58 -14.72
C PHE A 183 6.07 0.33 -14.63
N ILE A 184 5.35 0.16 -13.54
CA ILE A 184 4.54 -1.04 -13.28
C ILE A 184 3.03 -0.79 -13.37
N GLY A 185 2.60 0.44 -13.69
CA GLY A 185 1.19 0.79 -13.81
C GLY A 185 0.40 0.55 -12.51
N PRO A 186 -0.83 0.00 -12.60
CA PRO A 186 -1.69 -0.27 -11.44
C PRO A 186 -1.44 -1.63 -10.78
N ARG A 187 -0.57 -2.49 -11.33
CA ARG A 187 -0.40 -3.87 -10.86
C ARG A 187 0.54 -3.97 -9.66
N LEU A 188 0.27 -3.18 -8.65
CA LEU A 188 1.08 -3.08 -7.44
C LEU A 188 0.25 -3.30 -6.18
N LYS A 189 0.92 -3.73 -5.14
CA LYS A 189 0.49 -3.59 -3.76
C LYS A 189 1.54 -2.80 -3.00
N THR A 190 1.07 -2.07 -1.99
CA THR A 190 1.94 -1.28 -1.12
C THR A 190 2.10 -1.97 0.22
N VAL A 191 3.28 -1.86 0.78
CA VAL A 191 3.56 -2.10 2.19
C VAL A 191 4.36 -0.92 2.71
N VAL A 192 4.14 -0.55 3.96
CA VAL A 192 4.79 0.60 4.57
C VAL A 192 5.52 0.15 5.83
N LEU A 193 6.70 0.70 6.06
CA LEU A 193 7.42 0.62 7.32
C LEU A 193 7.51 2.03 7.90
N THR A 194 6.95 2.25 9.08
CA THR A 194 7.05 3.53 9.78
C THR A 194 8.18 3.50 10.79
N THR A 195 8.89 4.63 10.97
CA THR A 195 10.05 4.72 11.88
C THR A 195 10.38 6.17 12.23
N ASP A 196 11.10 6.36 13.34
CA ASP A 196 11.75 7.62 13.71
C ASP A 196 13.23 7.70 13.28
N MET A 197 13.75 6.67 12.60
CA MET A 197 15.09 6.75 12.00
C MET A 197 15.19 8.00 11.13
N PRO A 198 16.19 8.88 11.30
CA PRO A 198 16.36 10.04 10.43
C PRO A 198 16.57 9.60 8.99
N LEU A 199 15.67 10.04 8.09
CA LEU A 199 15.67 9.67 6.67
C LEU A 199 15.60 10.91 5.79
N GLU A 200 16.29 10.88 4.64
CA GLU A 200 16.08 11.82 3.55
C GLU A 200 14.83 11.41 2.79
N VAL A 201 13.91 12.36 2.58
CA VAL A 201 12.63 12.11 1.91
C VAL A 201 12.74 12.27 0.40
N ASP A 202 12.01 11.46 -0.33
CA ASP A 202 11.79 11.62 -1.75
C ASP A 202 10.75 12.71 -2.05
N LYS A 203 10.61 13.06 -3.31
CA LYS A 203 9.63 14.07 -3.75
C LYS A 203 8.51 13.40 -4.52
N ALA A 204 7.31 13.89 -4.33
CA ALA A 204 6.17 13.52 -5.15
C ALA A 204 6.49 13.71 -6.64
N VAL A 205 6.05 12.76 -7.47
CA VAL A 205 6.30 12.78 -8.91
C VAL A 205 5.06 13.28 -9.67
N ASP A 206 5.33 13.98 -10.76
CA ASP A 206 4.34 14.31 -11.78
C ASP A 206 4.89 13.80 -13.12
N PHE A 207 4.30 12.74 -13.65
CA PHE A 207 4.62 12.20 -14.98
C PHE A 207 3.51 12.43 -15.99
N GLY A 208 2.57 13.32 -15.68
CA GLY A 208 1.50 13.75 -16.57
C GLY A 208 0.27 12.84 -16.56
N LEU A 209 0.15 11.94 -15.60
CA LEU A 209 -0.99 11.03 -15.50
C LEU A 209 -2.32 11.78 -15.36
N GLN A 210 -2.35 12.87 -14.58
CA GLN A 210 -3.55 13.66 -14.37
C GLN A 210 -4.09 14.23 -15.69
N LYS A 211 -3.20 14.78 -16.52
CA LYS A 211 -3.54 15.29 -17.86
C LYS A 211 -4.00 14.17 -18.79
N PHE A 212 -3.30 13.05 -18.79
CA PHE A 212 -3.66 11.87 -19.57
C PHE A 212 -5.04 11.34 -19.17
N CYS A 213 -5.28 11.11 -17.88
CA CYS A 213 -6.55 10.59 -17.37
C CYS A 213 -7.74 11.51 -17.64
N SER A 214 -7.52 12.83 -17.76
CA SER A 214 -8.60 13.77 -18.07
C SER A 214 -9.26 13.52 -19.44
N SER A 215 -8.53 12.94 -20.40
CA SER A 215 -8.98 12.67 -21.77
C SER A 215 -9.11 11.19 -22.12
N CYS A 216 -8.38 10.29 -21.45
CA CYS A 216 -8.28 8.88 -21.82
C CYS A 216 -9.61 8.11 -21.65
N LEU A 217 -10.28 8.22 -20.52
CA LEU A 217 -11.56 7.59 -20.18
C LEU A 217 -11.60 6.05 -20.29
N LYS A 218 -10.48 5.38 -20.57
CA LYS A 218 -10.45 3.92 -20.77
C LYS A 218 -10.99 3.18 -19.54
N CYS A 219 -10.57 3.56 -18.34
CA CYS A 219 -11.01 2.91 -17.11
C CYS A 219 -12.53 2.99 -16.90
N ALA A 220 -13.14 4.15 -17.23
CA ALA A 220 -14.59 4.31 -17.13
C ALA A 220 -15.31 3.45 -18.19
N ARG A 221 -14.81 3.45 -19.43
CA ARG A 221 -15.40 2.69 -20.53
C ARG A 221 -15.35 1.18 -20.33
N GLU A 222 -14.27 0.67 -19.72
CA GLU A 222 -14.05 -0.76 -19.53
C GLU A 222 -14.55 -1.26 -18.15
N CYS A 223 -15.10 -0.37 -17.31
CA CYS A 223 -15.57 -0.75 -15.99
C CYS A 223 -16.85 -1.60 -16.08
N PRO A 224 -16.86 -2.86 -15.65
CA PRO A 224 -18.01 -3.74 -15.79
C PRO A 224 -19.21 -3.37 -14.93
N CYS A 225 -19.01 -2.55 -13.91
CA CYS A 225 -20.04 -2.07 -12.97
C CYS A 225 -20.33 -0.56 -13.11
N ASP A 226 -19.72 0.11 -14.10
CA ASP A 226 -19.91 1.54 -14.41
C ASP A 226 -19.67 2.46 -13.19
N SER A 227 -18.82 2.05 -12.27
CA SER A 227 -18.52 2.79 -11.02
C SER A 227 -17.42 3.85 -11.18
N ILE A 228 -16.66 3.83 -12.30
CA ILE A 228 -15.58 4.79 -12.49
C ILE A 228 -16.12 6.04 -13.19
N SER A 229 -15.92 7.20 -12.56
CA SER A 229 -16.45 8.48 -13.02
C SER A 229 -16.06 8.82 -14.47
N TRP A 230 -17.06 9.15 -15.28
CA TRP A 230 -16.92 9.74 -16.61
C TRP A 230 -16.67 11.25 -16.56
N GLY A 231 -16.97 11.87 -15.43
CA GLY A 231 -16.99 13.31 -15.25
C GLY A 231 -15.62 13.93 -14.97
N LYS A 232 -15.69 15.18 -14.51
CA LYS A 232 -14.53 15.93 -14.00
C LYS A 232 -14.21 15.47 -12.60
N LYS A 233 -13.02 15.83 -12.12
CA LYS A 233 -12.67 15.73 -10.70
C LYS A 233 -13.63 16.53 -9.84
N ILE A 234 -13.84 16.07 -8.63
CA ILE A 234 -14.60 16.78 -7.60
C ILE A 234 -13.73 16.94 -6.34
N MET A 235 -14.04 17.94 -5.54
CA MET A 235 -13.46 18.06 -4.21
C MET A 235 -14.09 17.01 -3.28
N PHE A 236 -13.27 16.12 -2.74
CA PHE A 236 -13.70 15.10 -1.81
C PHE A 236 -12.68 14.97 -0.68
N ASN A 237 -13.13 15.08 0.57
CA ASN A 237 -12.28 15.02 1.76
C ASN A 237 -11.02 15.89 1.69
N GLY A 238 -11.14 17.08 1.11
CA GLY A 238 -10.05 18.07 1.06
C GLY A 238 -9.11 17.97 -0.14
N TYR A 239 -9.34 17.05 -1.10
CA TYR A 239 -8.56 17.00 -2.34
C TYR A 239 -9.42 16.76 -3.59
N GLU A 240 -8.86 17.17 -4.71
CA GLU A 240 -9.50 17.07 -6.01
C GLU A 240 -9.18 15.70 -6.66
N MET A 241 -10.20 14.88 -6.85
CA MET A 241 -10.07 13.54 -7.41
C MET A 241 -11.25 13.11 -8.28
N TRP A 242 -11.06 12.12 -9.13
CA TRP A 242 -12.18 11.37 -9.72
C TRP A 242 -12.68 10.39 -8.67
N LYS A 243 -13.83 10.69 -8.11
CA LYS A 243 -14.44 9.82 -7.10
C LYS A 243 -15.23 8.72 -7.80
N PRO A 244 -14.95 7.44 -7.55
CA PRO A 244 -15.80 6.33 -7.97
C PRO A 244 -17.13 6.35 -7.21
N ASP A 245 -18.18 5.83 -7.83
CA ASP A 245 -19.51 5.68 -7.23
C ASP A 245 -19.64 4.39 -6.41
#